data_b20e5c368d4aa9626067026631e4e026
#
_entry.id   b20e5c368d4aa9626067026631e4e026
#
_cell.length_a   1.000
_cell.length_b   1.000
_cell.length_c   1.000
_cell.angle_alpha   90.00
_cell.angle_beta   90.00
_cell.angle_gamma   90.00
#
_symmetry.space_group_name_H-M   'P 1'
#
loop_
_entity.id
_entity.type
_entity.pdbx_description
1 polymer ?
#
loop_
_entity_poly.entity_id
_entity_poly.type
_entity_poly.pdbx_seq_one_letter_code
_entity_poly.pdbx_strand_id
1 'polypeptide(L)'
;MKRVLLLLTCALGPVSTIPAQAALPISRTNRSLIPVQDQPAAEPAGFEKADHITGDWGGPRERLFASGVEVFGFYNSILNGNVSGGIHPRHGTYVDDAWLGFKFDLEKVVGWRGGLFVISGINRNGDDLTTKYIGSIFSTQQSVGGQRPFLYQVYLQQKLLGGRLRLKLGRFSASDDFNGSPLYGYSVNNGIDGDIRNVLFDTRFSAYPFAVWSAVLLYDPTPEFNLKLGVFQTSSRMFENDDNGLNWGIEGKDGYTAIAQFGWSPQFFKRPVYSTTGDSKSAAQSVITKGYPGHYWIGFTYSGWDFYPRFSGGFEDHSYGFYVHGDQMVFQEAPGSDQGLTVFVASGYYPQREISIVPFQVNVGLNYLGLFPDRDRDHTMLHFIYGDLSGDYARARRKPGGHLADSEKVIEVAHRFQLTRWSYFQPDLQYVIDPGGTGDIPNALVIGAQMGFTF
;
A
#
# COMPACT_ATOMS: atom_id res chain seq x y z
N MET A 1 -37.52 -5.24 -9.02
CA MET A 1 -36.85 -6.32 -8.27
C MET A 1 -35.52 -6.77 -8.87
N LYS A 2 -35.36 -6.95 -10.20
CA LYS A 2 -34.04 -7.34 -10.78
C LYS A 2 -32.94 -6.26 -10.69
N ARG A 3 -33.30 -4.97 -10.72
CA ARG A 3 -32.31 -3.87 -10.61
C ARG A 3 -31.80 -3.66 -9.17
N VAL A 4 -32.59 -3.97 -8.16
CA VAL A 4 -32.19 -3.87 -6.74
C VAL A 4 -31.21 -4.98 -6.38
N LEU A 5 -31.33 -6.17 -6.99
CA LEU A 5 -30.41 -7.29 -6.74
C LEU A 5 -29.02 -7.03 -7.35
N LEU A 6 -28.96 -6.32 -8.49
CA LEU A 6 -27.67 -5.99 -9.15
C LEU A 6 -26.87 -4.93 -8.36
N LEU A 7 -27.57 -3.96 -7.73
CA LEU A 7 -26.94 -2.93 -6.92
C LEU A 7 -26.43 -3.47 -5.56
N LEU A 8 -27.12 -4.47 -5.00
CA LEU A 8 -26.66 -5.15 -3.79
C LEU A 8 -25.43 -6.05 -4.05
N THR A 9 -25.31 -6.61 -5.25
CA THR A 9 -24.11 -7.36 -5.65
C THR A 9 -22.90 -6.46 -5.93
N CYS A 10 -23.10 -5.22 -6.38
CA CYS A 10 -22.00 -4.26 -6.52
C CYS A 10 -21.45 -3.74 -5.18
N ALA A 11 -22.27 -3.70 -4.12
CA ALA A 11 -21.78 -3.38 -2.77
C ALA A 11 -21.06 -4.55 -2.09
N LEU A 12 -21.18 -5.74 -2.67
CA LEU A 12 -20.67 -7.01 -2.16
C LEU A 12 -19.96 -7.84 -3.24
N GLY A 13 -19.58 -7.18 -4.27
CA GLY A 13 -18.54 -7.72 -5.15
C GLY A 13 -17.42 -8.23 -4.24
N PRO A 14 -16.67 -9.24 -4.64
CA PRO A 14 -15.58 -9.74 -3.83
C PRO A 14 -14.84 -8.53 -3.30
N VAL A 15 -14.72 -8.45 -1.98
CA VAL A 15 -13.97 -7.40 -1.31
C VAL A 15 -12.64 -7.36 -2.05
N SER A 16 -12.52 -6.42 -2.98
CA SER A 16 -11.34 -6.32 -3.82
C SER A 16 -10.20 -5.98 -2.88
N THR A 17 -9.32 -6.92 -2.72
CA THR A 17 -8.10 -6.76 -1.96
C THR A 17 -7.21 -5.79 -2.69
N ILE A 18 -6.61 -4.93 -1.95
CA ILE A 18 -5.65 -3.97 -2.43
C ILE A 18 -4.29 -4.50 -2.07
N PRO A 19 -3.37 -4.57 -3.02
CA PRO A 19 -2.02 -4.96 -2.72
C PRO A 19 -1.35 -3.89 -1.89
N ALA A 20 -0.34 -4.33 -1.17
CA ALA A 20 0.75 -3.46 -0.81
C ALA A 20 1.09 -2.59 -2.02
N GLN A 21 1.30 -1.35 -1.79
CA GLN A 21 2.22 -0.61 -2.64
C GLN A 21 3.41 -1.55 -2.83
N ALA A 22 3.63 -1.94 -4.08
CA ALA A 22 4.70 -2.86 -4.42
C ALA A 22 5.90 -2.49 -3.57
N ALA A 23 6.36 -3.41 -2.75
CA ALA A 23 7.48 -3.16 -1.86
C ALA A 23 8.48 -2.42 -2.73
N LEU A 24 8.62 -1.13 -2.45
CA LEU A 24 9.35 -0.21 -3.34
C LEU A 24 10.61 -0.92 -3.72
N PRO A 25 10.97 -0.98 -4.99
CA PRO A 25 12.06 -1.81 -5.44
C PRO A 25 13.17 -1.65 -4.43
N ILE A 26 13.62 -2.76 -3.85
CA ILE A 26 14.67 -2.81 -2.83
C ILE A 26 15.95 -2.41 -3.55
N SER A 27 15.91 -1.22 -4.05
CA SER A 27 16.96 -0.54 -4.73
C SER A 27 17.54 0.45 -3.76
N ARG A 28 18.78 0.23 -3.49
CA ARG A 28 19.78 1.18 -2.99
C ARG A 28 20.29 0.94 -1.59
N THR A 29 21.51 0.41 -1.63
CA THR A 29 22.63 0.76 -0.71
C THR A 29 22.20 1.33 0.63
N ASN A 30 22.38 0.61 1.72
CA ASN A 30 22.50 1.05 3.13
C ASN A 30 22.04 2.48 3.49
N ARG A 31 21.08 3.02 2.81
CA ARG A 31 20.38 4.25 3.16
C ARG A 31 18.98 3.85 3.58
N SER A 32 18.61 4.26 4.77
CA SER A 32 17.37 4.02 5.49
C SER A 32 16.25 3.47 4.61
N LEU A 33 15.68 2.34 5.00
CA LEU A 33 14.48 1.74 4.41
C LEU A 33 13.21 2.61 4.61
N ILE A 34 13.41 3.91 4.71
CA ILE A 34 12.38 4.92 4.66
C ILE A 34 12.12 5.14 3.19
N PRO A 35 10.90 4.90 2.71
CA PRO A 35 10.62 5.07 1.30
C PRO A 35 10.82 6.49 0.86
N VAL A 36 11.24 6.57 -0.33
CA VAL A 36 11.43 7.76 -1.15
C VAL A 36 10.16 8.62 -1.34
N GLN A 37 9.04 8.31 -0.71
CA GLN A 37 7.85 9.16 -0.75
C GLN A 37 8.04 10.50 -0.01
N ASP A 38 8.95 10.56 0.97
CA ASP A 38 9.15 11.76 1.79
C ASP A 38 10.54 12.39 1.67
N GLN A 39 11.38 11.92 0.74
CA GLN A 39 12.64 12.61 0.46
C GLN A 39 12.47 13.60 -0.70
N PRO A 40 13.00 14.84 -0.57
CA PRO A 40 13.16 15.71 -1.73
C PRO A 40 13.90 14.92 -2.80
N ALA A 41 13.43 15.02 -4.04
CA ALA A 41 13.91 14.24 -5.17
C ALA A 41 15.45 14.11 -5.16
N ALA A 42 15.94 13.02 -4.56
CA ALA A 42 17.34 12.65 -4.72
C ALA A 42 17.59 12.50 -6.22
N GLU A 43 18.71 12.98 -6.70
CA GLU A 43 19.13 12.72 -8.07
C GLU A 43 18.94 11.23 -8.36
N PRO A 44 18.48 10.85 -9.56
CA PRO A 44 18.29 9.46 -9.90
C PRO A 44 19.64 8.75 -9.66
N ALA A 45 19.64 7.84 -8.67
CA ALA A 45 20.83 7.04 -8.47
C ALA A 45 21.07 6.25 -9.74
N GLY A 46 22.32 6.03 -10.08
CA GLY A 46 22.74 5.30 -11.26
C GLY A 46 22.08 3.91 -11.33
N PHE A 47 22.07 3.33 -12.50
CA PHE A 47 21.62 1.96 -12.71
C PHE A 47 22.53 0.99 -11.96
N GLU A 48 21.94 0.16 -11.09
CA GLU A 48 22.67 -0.86 -10.32
C GLU A 48 22.23 -2.26 -10.80
N LYS A 49 23.08 -2.92 -11.56
CA LYS A 49 22.85 -4.28 -12.07
C LYS A 49 22.46 -5.28 -10.99
N ALA A 50 23.03 -5.15 -9.80
CA ALA A 50 22.82 -6.05 -8.67
C ALA A 50 21.42 -5.93 -8.04
N ASP A 51 20.65 -4.89 -8.37
CA ASP A 51 19.29 -4.67 -7.83
C ASP A 51 18.19 -5.38 -8.64
N HIS A 52 18.57 -6.09 -9.70
CA HIS A 52 17.64 -6.70 -10.65
C HIS A 52 17.93 -8.17 -10.89
N ILE A 53 16.92 -9.04 -10.85
CA ILE A 53 17.05 -10.47 -11.12
C ILE A 53 17.59 -10.72 -12.55
N THR A 54 17.17 -9.88 -13.51
CA THR A 54 17.59 -10.00 -14.92
C THR A 54 18.88 -9.26 -15.22
N GLY A 55 19.49 -8.60 -14.21
CA GLY A 55 20.72 -7.83 -14.36
C GLY A 55 20.61 -6.69 -15.39
N ASP A 56 21.67 -6.51 -16.18
CA ASP A 56 21.80 -5.48 -17.22
C ASP A 56 21.54 -5.97 -18.65
N TRP A 57 21.09 -7.23 -18.79
CA TRP A 57 20.88 -7.91 -20.09
C TRP A 57 22.15 -7.98 -20.98
N GLY A 58 23.34 -7.93 -20.38
CA GLY A 58 24.60 -7.81 -21.09
C GLY A 58 24.89 -6.39 -21.62
N GLY A 59 24.31 -5.36 -20.95
CA GLY A 59 24.53 -3.93 -21.20
C GLY A 59 23.37 -3.16 -21.86
N PRO A 60 22.38 -3.73 -22.58
CA PRO A 60 21.27 -2.98 -23.18
C PRO A 60 20.42 -2.23 -22.15
N ARG A 61 20.16 -2.80 -20.97
CA ARG A 61 19.34 -2.18 -19.93
C ARG A 61 19.97 -0.90 -19.36
N GLU A 62 21.28 -0.95 -19.10
CA GLU A 62 22.04 0.22 -18.66
C GLU A 62 22.02 1.33 -19.72
N ARG A 63 22.18 0.98 -21.02
CA ARG A 63 22.08 1.95 -22.12
C ARG A 63 20.70 2.58 -22.23
N LEU A 64 19.63 1.80 -22.07
CA LEU A 64 18.26 2.34 -22.01
C LEU A 64 18.10 3.31 -20.85
N PHE A 65 18.54 2.95 -19.66
CA PHE A 65 18.51 3.81 -18.49
C PHE A 65 19.29 5.12 -18.71
N ALA A 66 20.48 5.02 -19.28
CA ALA A 66 21.30 6.19 -19.61
C ALA A 66 20.62 7.11 -20.63
N SER A 67 19.86 6.55 -21.59
CA SER A 67 19.05 7.30 -22.55
C SER A 67 17.74 7.86 -22.00
N GLY A 68 17.44 7.60 -20.72
CA GLY A 68 16.23 8.11 -20.07
C GLY A 68 15.06 7.12 -20.05
N VAL A 69 15.27 5.84 -20.38
CA VAL A 69 14.23 4.82 -20.33
C VAL A 69 14.55 3.79 -19.24
N GLU A 70 13.79 3.81 -18.15
CA GLU A 70 13.86 2.82 -17.09
C GLU A 70 12.80 1.73 -17.30
N VAL A 71 13.23 0.48 -17.40
CA VAL A 71 12.34 -0.68 -17.37
C VAL A 71 12.28 -1.18 -15.93
N PHE A 72 11.10 -1.23 -15.35
CA PHE A 72 10.89 -1.71 -13.99
C PHE A 72 9.86 -2.82 -13.96
N GLY A 73 9.97 -3.67 -12.98
CA GLY A 73 9.02 -4.75 -12.79
C GLY A 73 9.14 -5.37 -11.41
N PHE A 74 8.08 -6.04 -11.01
CA PHE A 74 7.95 -6.69 -9.74
C PHE A 74 7.07 -7.93 -9.88
N TYR A 75 7.42 -8.98 -9.18
CA TYR A 75 6.58 -10.17 -9.02
C TYR A 75 6.44 -10.48 -7.54
N ASN A 76 5.22 -10.71 -7.11
CA ASN A 76 4.91 -11.14 -5.76
C ASN A 76 3.99 -12.35 -5.78
N SER A 77 4.20 -13.30 -4.89
CA SER A 77 3.35 -14.47 -4.73
C SER A 77 3.11 -14.79 -3.26
N ILE A 78 1.91 -15.25 -2.95
CA ILE A 78 1.49 -15.59 -1.59
C ILE A 78 0.82 -16.96 -1.61
N LEU A 79 1.32 -17.86 -0.79
CA LEU A 79 0.71 -19.15 -0.48
C LEU A 79 0.25 -19.13 0.97
N ASN A 80 -1.07 -19.15 1.20
CA ASN A 80 -1.63 -19.17 2.55
C ASN A 80 -2.56 -20.38 2.73
N GLY A 81 -2.59 -20.91 3.95
CA GLY A 81 -3.47 -22.00 4.34
C GLY A 81 -4.21 -21.71 5.65
N ASN A 82 -5.52 -21.91 5.64
CA ASN A 82 -6.35 -21.94 6.84
C ASN A 82 -6.15 -23.28 7.57
N VAL A 83 -5.38 -23.28 8.66
CA VAL A 83 -5.03 -24.47 9.41
C VAL A 83 -6.19 -24.93 10.29
N SER A 84 -6.86 -23.98 10.96
CA SER A 84 -7.97 -24.27 11.86
C SER A 84 -8.94 -23.09 11.95
N GLY A 85 -10.18 -23.37 12.30
CA GLY A 85 -11.24 -22.37 12.39
C GLY A 85 -11.70 -21.85 11.02
N GLY A 86 -12.30 -20.65 11.01
CA GLY A 86 -12.91 -20.11 9.80
C GLY A 86 -14.14 -20.90 9.35
N ILE A 87 -14.63 -20.64 8.14
CA ILE A 87 -15.77 -21.34 7.53
C ILE A 87 -15.39 -22.77 7.19
N HIS A 88 -14.22 -22.97 6.58
CA HIS A 88 -13.72 -24.28 6.16
C HIS A 88 -12.22 -24.40 6.44
N PRO A 89 -11.81 -25.10 7.51
CA PRO A 89 -10.39 -25.30 7.80
C PRO A 89 -9.73 -26.31 6.84
N ARG A 90 -8.39 -26.33 6.87
CA ARG A 90 -7.53 -27.23 6.09
C ARG A 90 -7.60 -27.00 4.58
N HIS A 91 -7.75 -25.76 4.18
CA HIS A 91 -7.69 -25.34 2.79
C HIS A 91 -6.57 -24.33 2.60
N GLY A 92 -5.92 -24.38 1.46
CA GLY A 92 -4.89 -23.41 1.04
C GLY A 92 -5.18 -22.86 -0.32
N THR A 93 -4.73 -21.64 -0.56
CA THR A 93 -4.82 -20.97 -1.86
C THR A 93 -3.52 -20.25 -2.18
N TYR A 94 -3.34 -19.98 -3.45
CA TYR A 94 -2.23 -19.25 -4.00
C TYR A 94 -2.74 -18.02 -4.74
N VAL A 95 -2.04 -16.90 -4.60
CA VAL A 95 -2.24 -15.70 -5.41
C VAL A 95 -0.91 -15.14 -5.85
N ASP A 96 -0.88 -14.50 -6.99
CA ASP A 96 0.29 -13.75 -7.46
C ASP A 96 -0.09 -12.43 -8.13
N ASP A 97 0.93 -11.59 -8.26
CA ASP A 97 0.88 -10.27 -8.84
C ASP A 97 2.17 -9.98 -9.60
N ALA A 98 2.06 -9.77 -10.89
CA ALA A 98 3.17 -9.39 -11.77
C ALA A 98 2.94 -7.97 -12.29
N TRP A 99 3.88 -7.07 -12.04
CA TRP A 99 3.87 -5.69 -12.51
C TRP A 99 5.07 -5.44 -13.41
N LEU A 100 4.82 -4.82 -14.59
CA LEU A 100 5.85 -4.42 -15.54
C LEU A 100 5.52 -3.01 -16.07
N GLY A 101 6.54 -2.18 -16.20
CA GLY A 101 6.36 -0.83 -16.71
C GLY A 101 7.63 -0.16 -17.23
N PHE A 102 7.39 1.03 -17.79
CA PHE A 102 8.42 1.89 -18.32
C PHE A 102 8.28 3.29 -17.73
N LYS A 103 9.41 3.90 -17.34
CA LYS A 103 9.52 5.31 -17.00
C LYS A 103 10.39 5.99 -18.05
N PHE A 104 9.92 7.12 -18.55
CA PHE A 104 10.63 7.93 -19.53
C PHE A 104 11.00 9.26 -18.89
N ASP A 105 12.28 9.48 -18.64
CA ASP A 105 12.83 10.79 -18.31
C ASP A 105 12.78 11.68 -19.55
N LEU A 106 11.78 12.54 -19.61
CA LEU A 106 11.52 13.36 -20.79
C LEU A 106 12.60 14.42 -21.04
N GLU A 107 13.40 14.79 -20.03
CA GLU A 107 14.55 15.66 -20.22
C GLU A 107 15.61 14.98 -21.09
N LYS A 108 15.89 13.70 -20.81
CA LYS A 108 16.83 12.91 -21.60
C LYS A 108 16.29 12.49 -22.97
N VAL A 109 15.01 12.12 -23.04
CA VAL A 109 14.41 11.56 -24.26
C VAL A 109 14.07 12.66 -25.29
N VAL A 110 13.50 13.79 -24.85
CA VAL A 110 12.97 14.85 -25.74
C VAL A 110 13.34 16.28 -25.29
N GLY A 111 14.22 16.46 -24.28
CA GLY A 111 14.64 17.78 -23.79
C GLY A 111 13.62 18.52 -22.92
N TRP A 112 12.55 17.84 -22.45
CA TRP A 112 11.52 18.43 -21.61
C TRP A 112 11.92 18.34 -20.13
N ARG A 113 12.47 19.45 -19.61
CA ARG A 113 13.02 19.52 -18.25
C ARG A 113 12.00 19.20 -17.16
N GLY A 114 12.38 18.24 -16.28
CA GLY A 114 11.61 17.83 -15.14
C GLY A 114 10.35 17.03 -15.48
N GLY A 115 10.16 16.69 -16.77
CA GLY A 115 9.07 15.83 -17.23
C GLY A 115 9.38 14.34 -17.02
N LEU A 116 8.40 13.56 -16.57
CA LEU A 116 8.44 12.10 -16.44
C LEU A 116 7.14 11.55 -17.01
N PHE A 117 7.22 10.59 -17.93
CA PHE A 117 6.07 9.81 -18.38
C PHE A 117 6.20 8.37 -17.88
N VAL A 118 5.09 7.80 -17.39
CA VAL A 118 5.04 6.42 -16.88
C VAL A 118 3.91 5.67 -17.54
N ILE A 119 4.21 4.44 -17.96
CA ILE A 119 3.22 3.46 -18.40
C ILE A 119 3.51 2.12 -17.77
N SER A 120 2.50 1.45 -17.22
CA SER A 120 2.67 0.13 -16.61
C SER A 120 1.41 -0.71 -16.71
N GLY A 121 1.62 -2.02 -16.74
CA GLY A 121 0.57 -3.04 -16.67
C GLY A 121 0.85 -4.02 -15.56
N ILE A 122 -0.19 -4.68 -15.10
CA ILE A 122 -0.12 -5.74 -14.11
C ILE A 122 -0.92 -6.95 -14.57
N ASN A 123 -0.60 -8.10 -13.99
CA ASN A 123 -1.41 -9.30 -14.11
C ASN A 123 -1.49 -9.99 -12.75
N ARG A 124 -2.69 -10.36 -12.33
CA ARG A 124 -2.96 -11.08 -11.11
C ARG A 124 -3.60 -12.41 -11.37
N ASN A 125 -3.22 -13.44 -10.61
CA ASN A 125 -3.79 -14.77 -10.68
C ASN A 125 -4.06 -15.32 -9.30
N GLY A 126 -4.81 -16.43 -9.24
CA GLY A 126 -5.02 -17.21 -8.04
C GLY A 126 -6.41 -17.06 -7.42
N ASP A 127 -6.56 -17.58 -6.22
CA ASP A 127 -7.82 -17.83 -5.54
C ASP A 127 -7.86 -17.23 -4.15
N ASP A 128 -9.04 -16.73 -3.74
CA ASP A 128 -9.27 -16.07 -2.46
C ASP A 128 -9.50 -17.09 -1.33
N LEU A 129 -8.55 -17.14 -0.40
CA LEU A 129 -8.66 -17.93 0.83
C LEU A 129 -9.71 -17.35 1.78
N THR A 130 -9.74 -16.02 1.88
CA THR A 130 -10.49 -15.31 2.90
C THR A 130 -11.98 -15.47 2.75
N THR A 131 -12.51 -15.14 1.58
CA THR A 131 -13.96 -15.22 1.33
C THR A 131 -14.48 -16.67 1.32
N LYS A 132 -13.67 -17.58 0.77
CA LYS A 132 -14.10 -18.98 0.61
C LYS A 132 -14.00 -19.82 1.88
N TYR A 133 -12.95 -19.57 2.68
CA TYR A 133 -12.59 -20.53 3.74
C TYR A 133 -12.45 -19.92 5.13
N ILE A 134 -12.29 -18.60 5.26
CA ILE A 134 -12.12 -17.93 6.55
C ILE A 134 -13.36 -17.16 6.97
N GLY A 135 -13.91 -16.33 6.07
CA GLY A 135 -15.06 -15.46 6.34
C GLY A 135 -14.70 -14.14 7.02
N SER A 136 -13.43 -13.72 6.93
CA SER A 136 -12.91 -12.49 7.50
C SER A 136 -13.26 -11.26 6.64
N ILE A 137 -13.37 -10.10 7.28
CA ILE A 137 -13.50 -8.79 6.62
C ILE A 137 -12.15 -8.35 6.07
N PHE A 138 -11.07 -8.53 6.86
CA PHE A 138 -9.71 -8.24 6.43
C PHE A 138 -9.13 -9.46 5.74
N SER A 139 -8.80 -9.33 4.45
CA SER A 139 -8.26 -10.46 3.69
C SER A 139 -6.89 -10.87 4.22
N THR A 140 -6.71 -12.17 4.42
CA THR A 140 -5.45 -12.77 4.87
C THR A 140 -4.41 -12.88 3.76
N GLN A 141 -4.76 -12.50 2.55
CA GLN A 141 -3.87 -12.42 1.39
C GLN A 141 -4.07 -11.07 0.72
N GLN A 142 -3.02 -10.28 0.60
CA GLN A 142 -2.99 -9.18 -0.35
C GLN A 142 -3.09 -9.74 -1.80
N SER A 143 -3.22 -8.96 -2.81
CA SER A 143 -3.26 -9.40 -4.22
C SER A 143 -4.46 -10.25 -4.63
N VAL A 144 -5.48 -10.41 -3.78
CA VAL A 144 -6.79 -10.95 -4.17
C VAL A 144 -7.66 -9.83 -4.74
N GLY A 145 -8.44 -10.12 -5.79
CA GLY A 145 -9.26 -9.15 -6.52
C GLY A 145 -8.57 -8.66 -7.79
N GLY A 146 -9.36 -8.57 -8.86
CA GLY A 146 -8.84 -8.19 -10.16
C GLY A 146 -7.87 -9.21 -10.76
N GLN A 147 -8.18 -10.54 -10.67
CA GLN A 147 -7.37 -11.61 -11.26
C GLN A 147 -7.47 -11.58 -12.77
N ARG A 148 -6.74 -10.67 -13.39
CA ARG A 148 -6.66 -10.45 -14.85
C ARG A 148 -5.56 -9.45 -15.19
N PRO A 149 -5.18 -9.31 -16.49
CA PRO A 149 -4.32 -8.23 -16.93
C PRO A 149 -5.01 -6.86 -16.82
N PHE A 150 -4.28 -5.85 -16.37
CA PHE A 150 -4.71 -4.45 -16.33
C PHE A 150 -3.67 -3.54 -16.98
N LEU A 151 -4.11 -2.52 -17.72
CA LEU A 151 -3.33 -1.32 -17.95
C LEU A 151 -3.48 -0.45 -16.68
N TYR A 152 -2.40 -0.36 -15.89
CA TYR A 152 -2.47 0.25 -14.57
C TYR A 152 -2.13 1.73 -14.60
N GLN A 153 -0.90 2.09 -14.87
CA GLN A 153 -0.48 3.50 -14.87
C GLN A 153 -0.29 4.02 -16.29
N VAL A 154 -0.84 5.19 -16.57
CA VAL A 154 -0.52 6.01 -17.74
C VAL A 154 -0.58 7.46 -17.29
N TYR A 155 0.54 8.06 -16.90
CA TYR A 155 0.54 9.42 -16.40
C TYR A 155 1.78 10.21 -16.79
N LEU A 156 1.62 11.52 -16.77
CA LEU A 156 2.67 12.53 -16.87
C LEU A 156 2.92 13.16 -15.50
N GLN A 157 4.17 13.31 -15.12
CA GLN A 157 4.59 14.07 -13.95
C GLN A 157 5.51 15.21 -14.37
N GLN A 158 5.28 16.40 -13.84
CA GLN A 158 6.11 17.57 -14.00
C GLN A 158 6.72 18.02 -12.68
N LYS A 159 8.04 18.11 -12.61
CA LYS A 159 8.78 18.70 -11.49
C LYS A 159 8.91 20.21 -11.71
N LEU A 160 8.64 20.99 -10.68
CA LEU A 160 8.72 22.44 -10.63
C LEU A 160 9.43 22.88 -9.35
N LEU A 161 9.82 24.14 -9.25
CA LEU A 161 10.47 24.72 -8.05
C LEU A 161 11.69 23.93 -7.56
N GLY A 162 12.54 23.48 -8.48
CA GLY A 162 13.70 22.66 -8.14
C GLY A 162 13.33 21.26 -7.59
N GLY A 163 12.16 20.73 -7.98
CA GLY A 163 11.67 19.42 -7.57
C GLY A 163 10.79 19.44 -6.31
N ARG A 164 10.67 20.57 -5.61
CA ARG A 164 9.81 20.70 -4.43
C ARG A 164 8.32 20.61 -4.75
N LEU A 165 7.92 20.93 -5.96
CA LEU A 165 6.55 20.82 -6.44
C LEU A 165 6.51 19.80 -7.58
N ARG A 166 5.61 18.82 -7.46
CA ARG A 166 5.38 17.78 -8.49
C ARG A 166 3.90 17.76 -8.83
N LEU A 167 3.58 17.82 -10.10
CA LEU A 167 2.22 17.66 -10.62
C LEU A 167 2.14 16.33 -11.36
N LYS A 168 1.16 15.49 -11.03
CA LYS A 168 0.86 14.23 -11.73
C LYS A 168 -0.52 14.34 -12.36
N LEU A 169 -0.63 13.95 -13.62
CA LEU A 169 -1.89 13.95 -14.39
C LEU A 169 -1.96 12.67 -15.23
N GLY A 170 -3.09 11.99 -15.20
CA GLY A 170 -3.30 10.80 -16.01
C GLY A 170 -4.14 9.75 -15.31
N ARG A 171 -3.85 8.48 -15.60
CA ARG A 171 -4.52 7.36 -14.97
C ARG A 171 -3.57 6.64 -14.03
N PHE A 172 -3.93 6.62 -12.76
CA PHE A 172 -3.24 5.92 -11.66
C PHE A 172 -4.16 5.84 -10.45
N SER A 173 -3.77 5.10 -9.42
CA SER A 173 -4.59 4.98 -8.22
C SER A 173 -4.26 6.04 -7.17
N ALA A 174 -5.21 6.33 -6.28
CA ALA A 174 -4.98 7.22 -5.15
C ALA A 174 -3.98 6.61 -4.16
N SER A 175 -3.93 5.28 -4.04
CA SER A 175 -2.96 4.58 -3.18
C SER A 175 -1.50 4.75 -3.63
N ASP A 176 -1.25 5.23 -4.85
CA ASP A 176 0.12 5.51 -5.29
C ASP A 176 0.76 6.67 -4.51
N ASP A 177 -0.03 7.59 -3.99
CA ASP A 177 0.46 8.82 -3.36
C ASP A 177 -0.11 9.06 -1.95
N PHE A 178 -1.25 8.43 -1.57
CA PHE A 178 -1.97 8.67 -0.32
C PHE A 178 -2.19 7.41 0.50
N ASN A 179 -2.42 7.56 1.81
CA ASN A 179 -2.83 6.50 2.74
C ASN A 179 -1.84 5.33 2.87
N GLY A 180 -0.61 5.47 2.41
CA GLY A 180 0.41 4.42 2.42
C GLY A 180 1.58 4.71 3.33
N SER A 181 2.21 3.65 3.84
CA SER A 181 3.52 3.67 4.49
C SER A 181 4.30 2.41 4.07
N PRO A 182 5.63 2.49 3.95
CA PRO A 182 6.47 1.33 3.66
C PRO A 182 6.40 0.22 4.68
N LEU A 183 6.11 0.59 5.92
CA LEU A 183 5.95 -0.37 6.99
C LEU A 183 4.77 -1.30 6.73
N TYR A 184 3.74 -0.84 6.01
CA TYR A 184 2.58 -1.64 5.65
C TYR A 184 2.93 -2.80 4.71
N GLY A 185 3.90 -2.60 3.81
CA GLY A 185 4.35 -3.64 2.87
C GLY A 185 5.05 -4.84 3.50
N TYR A 186 5.25 -4.87 4.82
CA TYR A 186 5.70 -6.05 5.56
C TYR A 186 4.53 -6.89 6.09
N SER A 187 3.28 -6.41 5.99
CA SER A 187 2.08 -7.19 6.26
C SER A 187 1.66 -7.98 5.03
N VAL A 188 1.05 -9.15 5.23
CA VAL A 188 0.36 -9.94 4.20
C VAL A 188 -1.14 -9.76 4.31
N ASN A 189 -1.63 -9.43 5.52
CA ASN A 189 -3.03 -9.11 5.76
C ASN A 189 -3.38 -7.74 5.19
N ASN A 190 -4.41 -7.67 4.36
CA ASN A 190 -4.78 -6.43 3.73
C ASN A 190 -5.55 -5.43 4.61
N GLY A 191 -5.72 -5.73 5.88
CA GLY A 191 -6.19 -4.72 6.85
C GLY A 191 -5.26 -3.52 6.92
N ILE A 192 -3.97 -3.73 6.63
CA ILE A 192 -2.95 -2.68 6.60
C ILE A 192 -2.00 -2.78 5.41
N ASP A 193 -1.94 -3.92 4.70
CA ASP A 193 -1.01 -4.03 3.58
C ASP A 193 -1.33 -3.01 2.47
N GLY A 194 -0.38 -2.12 2.22
CA GLY A 194 -0.48 -1.01 1.27
C GLY A 194 -1.22 0.21 1.80
N ASP A 195 -2.39 0.01 2.43
CA ASP A 195 -3.30 1.08 2.83
C ASP A 195 -4.04 0.73 4.11
N ILE A 196 -4.50 1.75 4.87
CA ILE A 196 -5.48 1.55 5.93
C ILE A 196 -6.81 1.15 5.28
N ARG A 197 -7.27 -0.06 5.53
CA ARG A 197 -8.31 -0.71 4.73
C ARG A 197 -9.67 -0.03 4.75
N ASN A 198 -10.10 0.53 5.88
CA ASN A 198 -11.41 1.18 5.95
C ASN A 198 -11.51 2.43 5.07
N VAL A 199 -10.40 3.10 4.74
CA VAL A 199 -10.38 4.19 3.76
C VAL A 199 -10.96 3.74 2.41
N LEU A 200 -10.72 2.48 2.05
CA LEU A 200 -11.19 1.90 0.82
C LEU A 200 -12.59 1.32 0.91
N PHE A 201 -12.96 0.76 2.06
CA PHE A 201 -14.30 0.21 2.27
C PHE A 201 -15.36 1.30 2.27
N ASP A 202 -15.05 2.44 2.86
CA ASP A 202 -16.02 3.44 3.26
C ASP A 202 -16.03 4.66 2.33
N THR A 203 -15.08 4.73 1.37
CA THR A 203 -15.10 5.65 0.23
C THR A 203 -14.83 4.90 -1.07
N ARG A 204 -15.00 5.55 -2.20
CA ARG A 204 -14.57 5.01 -3.51
C ARG A 204 -13.12 5.38 -3.78
N PHE A 205 -12.25 5.20 -2.77
CA PHE A 205 -10.82 5.42 -2.90
C PHE A 205 -10.24 4.43 -3.91
N SER A 206 -9.67 4.94 -5.00
CA SER A 206 -9.03 4.08 -5.98
C SER A 206 -7.70 3.56 -5.43
N ALA A 207 -7.53 2.26 -5.47
CA ALA A 207 -6.30 1.63 -5.02
C ALA A 207 -5.81 0.62 -6.04
N TYR A 208 -4.53 0.32 -5.99
CA TYR A 208 -3.89 -0.68 -6.84
C TYR A 208 -4.70 -1.98 -6.90
N PRO A 209 -5.05 -2.53 -8.07
CA PRO A 209 -4.63 -2.17 -9.42
C PRO A 209 -5.61 -1.24 -10.17
N PHE A 210 -6.53 -0.62 -9.50
CA PHE A 210 -7.65 0.09 -10.11
C PHE A 210 -7.31 1.57 -10.35
N ALA A 211 -6.80 1.86 -11.54
CA ALA A 211 -6.47 3.22 -11.97
C ALA A 211 -7.70 3.97 -12.51
N VAL A 212 -7.79 5.24 -12.14
CA VAL A 212 -8.81 6.18 -12.60
C VAL A 212 -8.17 7.46 -13.14
N TRP A 213 -8.94 8.34 -13.77
CA TRP A 213 -8.45 9.69 -14.07
C TRP A 213 -8.12 10.42 -12.78
N SER A 214 -6.93 10.99 -12.72
CA SER A 214 -6.32 11.48 -11.50
C SER A 214 -5.49 12.73 -11.76
N ALA A 215 -5.55 13.66 -10.82
CA ALA A 215 -4.70 14.83 -10.76
C ALA A 215 -4.16 14.97 -9.33
N VAL A 216 -2.83 15.00 -9.17
CA VAL A 216 -2.17 15.08 -7.85
C VAL A 216 -1.12 16.18 -7.86
N LEU A 217 -1.11 16.97 -6.79
CA LEU A 217 -0.09 17.93 -6.43
C LEU A 217 0.65 17.44 -5.19
N LEU A 218 1.96 17.31 -5.29
CA LEU A 218 2.87 16.95 -4.19
C LEU A 218 3.79 18.14 -3.95
N TYR A 219 3.79 18.70 -2.75
CA TYR A 219 4.59 19.86 -2.39
C TYR A 219 5.41 19.60 -1.12
N ASP A 220 6.72 19.68 -1.26
CA ASP A 220 7.71 19.49 -0.20
C ASP A 220 8.38 20.85 0.10
N PRO A 221 7.76 21.72 0.95
CA PRO A 221 8.34 23.03 1.28
C PRO A 221 9.72 22.91 1.94
N THR A 222 9.89 21.89 2.77
CA THR A 222 11.15 21.52 3.44
C THR A 222 11.34 20.01 3.40
N PRO A 223 12.52 19.48 3.76
CA PRO A 223 12.73 18.04 3.86
C PRO A 223 11.87 17.35 4.95
N GLU A 224 11.35 18.10 5.90
CA GLU A 224 10.58 17.58 7.03
C GLU A 224 9.06 17.63 6.78
N PHE A 225 8.58 18.48 5.87
CA PHE A 225 7.14 18.70 5.66
C PHE A 225 6.73 18.43 4.24
N ASN A 226 5.60 17.77 4.06
CA ASN A 226 4.97 17.58 2.77
C ASN A 226 3.47 17.88 2.83
N LEU A 227 2.93 18.34 1.71
CA LEU A 227 1.50 18.52 1.45
C LEU A 227 1.16 17.80 0.15
N LYS A 228 0.14 16.96 0.20
CA LYS A 228 -0.38 16.23 -0.97
C LYS A 228 -1.84 16.59 -1.17
N LEU A 229 -2.21 16.98 -2.36
CA LEU A 229 -3.61 17.22 -2.76
C LEU A 229 -3.91 16.40 -4.00
N GLY A 230 -5.03 15.70 -4.01
CA GLY A 230 -5.42 14.84 -5.12
C GLY A 230 -6.91 14.92 -5.43
N VAL A 231 -7.24 14.78 -6.71
CA VAL A 231 -8.62 14.57 -7.18
C VAL A 231 -8.61 13.37 -8.11
N PHE A 232 -9.54 12.46 -7.89
CA PHE A 232 -9.66 11.17 -8.56
C PHE A 232 -11.09 10.97 -9.05
N GLN A 233 -11.25 10.42 -10.25
CA GLN A 233 -12.55 10.00 -10.75
C GLN A 233 -13.11 8.91 -9.83
N THR A 234 -14.37 9.01 -9.46
CA THR A 234 -15.12 7.96 -8.77
C THR A 234 -16.07 7.32 -9.75
N SER A 235 -15.85 6.05 -10.09
CA SER A 235 -16.67 5.33 -11.06
C SER A 235 -17.15 4.01 -10.50
N SER A 236 -18.41 3.65 -10.76
CA SER A 236 -18.95 2.33 -10.43
C SER A 236 -18.23 1.20 -11.15
N ARG A 237 -17.67 1.49 -12.34
CA ARG A 237 -17.00 0.51 -13.21
C ARG A 237 -15.61 0.13 -12.74
N MET A 238 -14.98 0.92 -11.87
CA MET A 238 -13.62 0.67 -11.40
C MET A 238 -13.41 -0.75 -10.83
N PHE A 239 -14.46 -1.36 -10.27
CA PHE A 239 -14.41 -2.69 -9.67
C PHE A 239 -15.19 -3.75 -10.47
N GLU A 240 -15.67 -3.44 -11.68
CA GLU A 240 -16.38 -4.41 -12.53
C GLU A 240 -15.40 -5.46 -13.08
N ASN A 241 -15.89 -6.70 -13.21
CA ASN A 241 -15.05 -7.84 -13.59
C ASN A 241 -14.53 -7.80 -15.03
N ASP A 242 -15.04 -6.93 -15.90
CA ASP A 242 -14.60 -6.74 -17.27
C ASP A 242 -13.73 -5.50 -17.49
N ASP A 243 -13.54 -4.66 -16.45
CA ASP A 243 -12.61 -3.54 -16.54
C ASP A 243 -11.17 -4.03 -16.41
N ASN A 244 -10.38 -3.82 -17.46
CA ASN A 244 -8.95 -4.12 -17.53
C ASN A 244 -8.08 -2.86 -17.66
N GLY A 245 -8.60 -1.69 -17.21
CA GLY A 245 -7.90 -0.41 -17.29
C GLY A 245 -7.87 0.26 -18.66
N LEU A 246 -8.54 -0.32 -19.67
CA LEU A 246 -8.62 0.24 -21.03
C LEU A 246 -9.86 1.13 -21.22
N ASN A 247 -10.79 1.12 -20.29
CA ASN A 247 -11.94 2.01 -20.33
C ASN A 247 -11.60 3.39 -19.73
N TRP A 248 -11.42 4.38 -20.59
CA TRP A 248 -11.02 5.75 -20.22
C TRP A 248 -12.19 6.75 -20.28
N GLY A 249 -13.41 6.27 -20.47
CA GLY A 249 -14.60 7.11 -20.49
C GLY A 249 -14.87 7.78 -19.14
N ILE A 250 -15.42 8.99 -19.20
CA ILE A 250 -16.03 9.67 -18.06
C ILE A 250 -17.53 9.70 -18.33
N GLU A 251 -18.33 9.16 -17.42
CA GLU A 251 -19.78 9.10 -17.56
C GLU A 251 -20.47 10.16 -16.68
N GLY A 252 -21.67 10.58 -17.05
CA GLY A 252 -22.44 11.55 -16.28
C GLY A 252 -22.83 11.09 -14.88
N LYS A 253 -22.71 9.79 -14.59
CA LYS A 253 -22.92 9.19 -13.25
C LYS A 253 -21.63 9.04 -12.43
N ASP A 254 -20.47 9.39 -13.01
CA ASP A 254 -19.21 9.38 -12.28
C ASP A 254 -19.16 10.57 -11.32
N GLY A 255 -18.56 10.35 -10.18
CA GLY A 255 -18.24 11.37 -9.19
C GLY A 255 -16.75 11.66 -9.10
N TYR A 256 -16.36 12.21 -7.98
CA TYR A 256 -14.96 12.50 -7.69
C TYR A 256 -14.61 12.19 -6.24
N THR A 257 -13.36 11.83 -5.98
CA THR A 257 -12.79 11.75 -4.64
C THR A 257 -11.66 12.77 -4.52
N ALA A 258 -11.82 13.72 -3.61
CA ALA A 258 -10.79 14.68 -3.25
C ALA A 258 -10.06 14.22 -1.99
N ILE A 259 -8.73 14.35 -1.99
CA ILE A 259 -7.87 13.91 -0.88
C ILE A 259 -6.88 15.02 -0.56
N ALA A 260 -6.72 15.31 0.73
CA ALA A 260 -5.66 16.17 1.24
C ALA A 260 -4.89 15.43 2.32
N GLN A 261 -3.56 15.43 2.27
CA GLN A 261 -2.69 14.83 3.27
C GLN A 261 -1.55 15.77 3.61
N PHE A 262 -1.32 15.95 4.90
CA PHE A 262 -0.18 16.68 5.44
C PHE A 262 0.74 15.71 6.15
N GLY A 263 2.04 15.76 5.86
CA GLY A 263 3.06 14.91 6.44
C GLY A 263 4.17 15.70 7.14
N TRP A 264 4.72 15.09 8.19
CA TRP A 264 5.85 15.59 8.97
C TRP A 264 6.82 14.45 9.28
N SER A 265 8.10 14.62 8.90
CA SER A 265 9.15 13.61 8.99
C SER A 265 10.32 14.11 9.86
N PRO A 266 10.14 14.20 11.20
CA PRO A 266 11.18 14.66 12.10
C PRO A 266 12.28 13.63 12.34
N GLN A 267 13.40 14.11 12.85
CA GLN A 267 14.41 13.28 13.49
C GLN A 267 14.56 13.71 14.95
N PHE A 268 14.18 12.82 15.87
CA PHE A 268 14.31 13.08 17.32
C PHE A 268 15.67 12.60 17.84
N PHE A 269 16.09 13.13 18.99
CA PHE A 269 17.30 12.73 19.71
C PHE A 269 18.56 12.75 18.84
N LYS A 270 18.72 13.80 18.02
CA LYS A 270 19.85 13.97 17.12
C LYS A 270 21.19 13.90 17.87
N ARG A 271 22.11 13.06 17.38
CA ARG A 271 23.46 12.88 17.92
C ARG A 271 24.48 13.05 16.80
N PRO A 272 25.69 13.56 17.10
CA PRO A 272 26.77 13.59 16.13
C PRO A 272 27.21 12.16 15.81
N VAL A 273 27.27 11.84 14.53
CA VAL A 273 27.81 10.57 14.01
C VAL A 273 29.06 10.90 13.22
N TYR A 274 30.17 10.28 13.60
CA TYR A 274 31.46 10.47 12.96
C TYR A 274 31.61 9.45 11.82
N SER A 275 31.75 9.94 10.61
CA SER A 275 32.05 9.10 9.44
C SER A 275 33.47 9.38 8.97
N THR A 276 34.28 8.35 8.86
CA THR A 276 35.60 8.42 8.24
C THR A 276 35.47 8.04 6.77
N THR A 277 35.66 9.01 5.88
CA THR A 277 35.72 8.78 4.43
C THR A 277 37.19 8.94 3.98
N GLY A 278 37.76 7.87 3.42
CA GLY A 278 39.12 7.88 2.83
C GLY A 278 40.02 6.81 3.40
N ASP A 279 41.08 6.48 2.62
CA ASP A 279 42.17 5.62 3.06
C ASP A 279 42.91 6.23 4.24
N SER A 280 43.48 5.39 5.10
CA SER A 280 44.06 5.71 6.43
C SER A 280 45.11 6.81 6.51
N LYS A 281 45.52 7.43 5.41
CA LYS A 281 46.45 8.56 5.33
C LYS A 281 45.83 9.92 5.01
N SER A 282 44.55 9.98 4.68
CA SER A 282 43.84 11.22 4.32
C SER A 282 42.39 11.22 4.81
N ALA A 283 42.11 10.62 5.94
CA ALA A 283 40.75 10.50 6.49
C ALA A 283 40.23 11.87 6.92
N ALA A 284 39.36 12.46 6.13
CA ALA A 284 38.53 13.59 6.55
C ALA A 284 37.36 13.04 7.43
N GLN A 285 37.38 13.44 8.69
CA GLN A 285 36.28 13.11 9.61
C GLN A 285 35.11 14.07 9.35
N SER A 286 34.03 13.56 8.75
CA SER A 286 32.79 14.32 8.64
C SER A 286 31.88 14.01 9.82
N VAL A 287 31.32 15.06 10.44
CA VAL A 287 30.34 14.92 11.49
C VAL A 287 28.97 15.17 10.89
N ILE A 288 28.16 14.11 10.82
CA ILE A 288 26.75 14.23 10.46
C ILE A 288 25.89 14.10 11.70
N THR A 289 24.85 14.90 11.80
CA THR A 289 23.90 14.77 12.91
C THR A 289 22.75 13.88 12.44
N LYS A 290 22.64 12.69 13.03
CA LYS A 290 21.53 11.77 12.79
C LYS A 290 20.70 11.61 14.05
N GLY A 291 19.41 11.40 13.90
CA GLY A 291 18.47 11.14 14.97
C GLY A 291 17.65 9.89 14.71
N TYR A 292 16.65 9.69 15.56
CA TYR A 292 15.64 8.64 15.39
C TYR A 292 14.58 9.16 14.43
N PRO A 293 14.47 8.59 13.22
CA PRO A 293 13.48 9.04 12.25
C PRO A 293 12.05 8.70 12.71
N GLY A 294 11.14 9.58 12.41
CA GLY A 294 9.71 9.38 12.56
C GLY A 294 8.97 9.95 11.35
N HIS A 295 7.82 9.37 11.01
CA HIS A 295 6.95 9.84 9.95
C HIS A 295 5.53 9.92 10.49
N TYR A 296 4.92 11.07 10.31
CA TYR A 296 3.58 11.36 10.79
C TYR A 296 2.79 12.00 9.67
N TRP A 297 1.57 11.53 9.42
CA TRP A 297 0.69 12.20 8.48
C TRP A 297 -0.78 12.10 8.92
N ILE A 298 -1.54 13.08 8.50
CA ILE A 298 -2.98 13.13 8.61
C ILE A 298 -3.57 13.39 7.23
N GLY A 299 -4.58 12.64 6.87
CA GLY A 299 -5.30 12.79 5.62
C GLY A 299 -6.79 12.94 5.84
N PHE A 300 -7.43 13.61 4.89
CA PHE A 300 -8.86 13.78 4.77
C PHE A 300 -9.30 13.36 3.38
N THR A 301 -10.40 12.62 3.31
CA THR A 301 -11.06 12.22 2.07
C THR A 301 -12.47 12.76 2.00
N TYR A 302 -12.88 13.23 0.84
CA TYR A 302 -14.24 13.55 0.50
C TYR A 302 -14.56 12.99 -0.88
N SER A 303 -15.60 12.19 -0.98
CA SER A 303 -16.04 11.62 -2.26
C SER A 303 -17.48 12.06 -2.54
N GLY A 304 -17.65 12.87 -3.57
CA GLY A 304 -18.95 13.26 -4.11
C GLY A 304 -19.38 12.27 -5.19
N TRP A 305 -20.32 11.40 -4.84
CA TRP A 305 -20.87 10.39 -5.75
C TRP A 305 -22.26 9.97 -5.27
N ASP A 306 -23.28 10.16 -6.08
CA ASP A 306 -24.70 10.07 -5.72
C ASP A 306 -25.22 8.65 -5.43
N PHE A 307 -24.32 7.64 -5.41
CA PHE A 307 -24.72 6.23 -5.39
C PHE A 307 -24.08 5.44 -4.25
N TYR A 308 -23.74 6.06 -3.12
CA TYR A 308 -23.32 5.33 -1.93
C TYR A 308 -24.50 4.59 -1.32
N PRO A 309 -24.55 3.23 -1.36
CA PRO A 309 -25.73 2.51 -0.92
C PRO A 309 -25.82 2.51 0.62
N ARG A 310 -26.94 2.99 1.15
CA ARG A 310 -27.27 2.83 2.56
C ARG A 310 -27.67 1.38 2.86
N PHE A 311 -27.25 0.86 3.98
CA PHE A 311 -27.62 -0.49 4.41
C PHE A 311 -29.12 -0.65 4.65
N SER A 312 -29.83 0.42 5.02
CA SER A 312 -31.29 0.47 5.18
C SER A 312 -32.08 0.65 3.89
N GLY A 313 -31.39 0.85 2.77
CA GLY A 313 -31.95 1.15 1.44
C GLY A 313 -31.86 2.63 1.07
N GLY A 314 -31.81 2.90 -0.24
CA GLY A 314 -31.53 4.22 -0.78
C GLY A 314 -30.04 4.52 -0.92
N PHE A 315 -29.70 5.78 -1.16
CA PHE A 315 -28.32 6.22 -1.42
C PHE A 315 -27.98 7.49 -0.64
N GLU A 316 -26.71 7.65 -0.35
CA GLU A 316 -26.06 8.91 0.01
C GLU A 316 -25.36 9.49 -1.22
N ASP A 317 -25.23 10.80 -1.26
CA ASP A 317 -24.58 11.56 -2.35
C ASP A 317 -23.10 11.86 -2.08
N HIS A 318 -22.59 11.47 -0.92
CA HIS A 318 -21.19 11.65 -0.54
C HIS A 318 -20.74 10.68 0.54
N SER A 319 -19.42 10.54 0.65
CA SER A 319 -18.74 9.92 1.79
C SER A 319 -17.53 10.76 2.18
N TYR A 320 -17.22 10.82 3.47
CA TYR A 320 -16.02 11.51 3.95
C TYR A 320 -15.44 10.84 5.18
N GLY A 321 -14.15 11.07 5.40
CA GLY A 321 -13.46 10.55 6.56
C GLY A 321 -12.05 11.05 6.70
N PHE A 322 -11.41 10.61 7.78
CA PHE A 322 -10.07 10.98 8.17
C PHE A 322 -9.22 9.74 8.33
N TYR A 323 -7.94 9.87 8.06
CA TYR A 323 -6.97 8.83 8.34
C TYR A 323 -5.68 9.43 8.86
N VAL A 324 -5.00 8.71 9.73
CA VAL A 324 -3.76 9.15 10.37
C VAL A 324 -2.76 8.03 10.43
N HIS A 325 -1.50 8.38 10.43
CA HIS A 325 -0.38 7.47 10.68
C HIS A 325 0.69 8.18 11.50
N GLY A 326 1.34 7.45 12.35
CA GLY A 326 2.56 7.87 13.00
C GLY A 326 3.46 6.66 13.19
N ASP A 327 4.68 6.74 12.67
CA ASP A 327 5.74 5.81 13.00
C ASP A 327 6.91 6.53 13.66
N GLN A 328 7.60 5.83 14.52
CA GLN A 328 8.76 6.33 15.21
C GLN A 328 9.76 5.22 15.47
N MET A 329 10.97 5.41 15.03
CA MET A 329 12.08 4.59 15.50
C MET A 329 12.30 4.88 16.99
N VAL A 330 12.22 3.84 17.82
CA VAL A 330 12.32 3.96 19.28
C VAL A 330 13.60 3.35 19.82
N PHE A 331 14.27 2.54 19.03
CA PHE A 331 15.54 1.92 19.37
C PHE A 331 16.45 1.84 18.15
N GLN A 332 17.73 2.19 18.30
CA GLN A 332 18.81 2.01 17.32
C GLN A 332 19.88 1.10 17.91
N GLU A 333 20.35 0.11 17.19
CA GLU A 333 21.44 -0.77 17.64
C GLU A 333 22.76 -0.04 17.82
N ALA A 334 23.02 0.94 16.95
CA ALA A 334 24.17 1.82 17.05
C ALA A 334 23.78 3.26 16.66
N PRO A 335 24.44 4.29 17.18
CA PRO A 335 24.18 5.67 16.80
C PRO A 335 24.21 5.90 15.30
N GLY A 336 23.09 6.33 14.73
CA GLY A 336 22.93 6.57 13.30
C GLY A 336 22.76 5.33 12.44
N SER A 337 22.60 4.15 13.04
CA SER A 337 22.21 2.92 12.34
C SER A 337 20.74 3.01 11.90
N ASP A 338 20.44 2.39 10.79
CA ASP A 338 19.04 2.16 10.37
C ASP A 338 18.47 0.87 11.00
N GLN A 339 19.32 0.02 11.63
CA GLN A 339 18.91 -1.17 12.37
C GLN A 339 18.31 -0.79 13.72
N GLY A 340 17.26 -1.51 14.10
CA GLY A 340 16.55 -1.28 15.35
C GLY A 340 15.04 -1.40 15.23
N LEU A 341 14.33 -0.91 16.23
CA LEU A 341 12.89 -1.04 16.38
C LEU A 341 12.16 0.24 15.98
N THR A 342 11.22 0.11 15.07
CA THR A 342 10.22 1.12 14.73
C THR A 342 8.84 0.66 15.18
N VAL A 343 8.09 1.54 15.83
CA VAL A 343 6.70 1.33 16.23
C VAL A 343 5.82 2.21 15.37
N PHE A 344 4.66 1.72 14.93
CA PHE A 344 3.69 2.55 14.24
C PHE A 344 2.25 2.36 14.75
N VAL A 345 1.46 3.42 14.57
CA VAL A 345 0.00 3.41 14.73
C VAL A 345 -0.62 4.05 13.50
N ALA A 346 -1.64 3.40 12.96
CA ALA A 346 -2.41 3.91 11.82
C ALA A 346 -3.91 3.72 12.07
N SER A 347 -4.73 4.70 11.70
CA SER A 347 -6.17 4.65 11.98
C SER A 347 -6.95 5.38 10.88
N GLY A 348 -8.15 4.88 10.59
CA GLY A 348 -9.13 5.54 9.75
C GLY A 348 -10.48 5.66 10.46
N TYR A 349 -11.16 6.80 10.26
CA TYR A 349 -12.48 7.08 10.83
C TYR A 349 -13.43 7.66 9.79
N TYR A 350 -14.56 6.98 9.60
CA TYR A 350 -15.62 7.28 8.65
C TYR A 350 -16.96 7.34 9.38
N PRO A 351 -17.46 8.54 9.73
CA PRO A 351 -18.57 8.69 10.67
C PRO A 351 -19.94 8.28 10.12
N GLN A 352 -20.10 8.16 8.81
CA GLN A 352 -21.37 7.83 8.14
C GLN A 352 -21.67 6.33 8.25
N ARG A 353 -22.11 5.88 9.42
CA ARG A 353 -22.31 4.45 9.75
C ARG A 353 -23.37 3.77 8.88
N GLU A 354 -24.26 4.52 8.26
CA GLU A 354 -25.31 4.05 7.35
C GLU A 354 -24.78 3.55 6.00
N ILE A 355 -23.54 3.95 5.63
CA ILE A 355 -22.87 3.52 4.40
C ILE A 355 -21.52 2.86 4.68
N SER A 356 -20.90 3.11 5.85
CA SER A 356 -19.57 2.63 6.20
C SER A 356 -19.61 1.20 6.74
N ILE A 357 -18.81 0.30 6.18
CA ILE A 357 -18.68 -1.09 6.66
C ILE A 357 -17.84 -1.12 7.94
N VAL A 358 -16.70 -0.44 7.93
CA VAL A 358 -15.74 -0.38 9.04
C VAL A 358 -15.51 1.08 9.43
N PRO A 359 -16.50 1.74 10.09
CA PRO A 359 -16.42 3.17 10.39
C PRO A 359 -15.21 3.56 11.24
N PHE A 360 -14.60 2.64 11.96
CA PHE A 360 -13.36 2.86 12.68
C PHE A 360 -12.43 1.66 12.56
N GLN A 361 -11.19 1.95 12.19
CA GLN A 361 -10.11 0.96 12.17
C GLN A 361 -8.87 1.52 12.86
N VAL A 362 -8.18 0.67 13.62
CA VAL A 362 -6.85 0.97 14.16
C VAL A 362 -5.90 -0.19 13.92
N ASN A 363 -4.68 0.16 13.55
CA ASN A 363 -3.58 -0.76 13.32
C ASN A 363 -2.39 -0.34 14.19
N VAL A 364 -1.75 -1.28 14.83
CA VAL A 364 -0.54 -1.07 15.61
C VAL A 364 0.51 -2.08 15.15
N GLY A 365 1.72 -1.61 14.93
CA GLY A 365 2.80 -2.48 14.46
C GLY A 365 4.14 -2.20 15.11
N LEU A 366 4.91 -3.28 15.23
CA LEU A 366 6.32 -3.28 15.58
C LEU A 366 7.09 -3.81 14.38
N ASN A 367 8.11 -3.11 13.94
CA ASN A 367 8.99 -3.56 12.87
C ASN A 367 10.44 -3.43 13.34
N TYR A 368 11.17 -4.55 13.35
CA TYR A 368 12.57 -4.57 13.71
C TYR A 368 13.42 -4.91 12.48
N LEU A 369 14.29 -4.01 12.10
CA LEU A 369 15.29 -4.21 11.07
C LEU A 369 16.57 -4.76 11.69
N GLY A 370 17.05 -5.93 11.23
CA GLY A 370 18.31 -6.51 11.67
C GLY A 370 18.26 -7.30 12.97
N LEU A 371 17.10 -7.81 13.39
CA LEU A 371 16.91 -8.51 14.69
C LEU A 371 17.89 -9.67 14.94
N PHE A 372 18.30 -10.39 13.89
CA PHE A 372 19.19 -11.53 14.00
C PHE A 372 20.62 -11.18 13.55
N PRO A 373 21.66 -11.64 14.23
CA PRO A 373 23.06 -11.44 13.82
C PRO A 373 23.31 -11.84 12.36
N ASP A 374 24.11 -11.06 11.64
CA ASP A 374 24.47 -11.25 10.24
C ASP A 374 23.26 -11.15 9.26
N ARG A 375 22.11 -10.65 9.74
CA ARG A 375 20.87 -10.49 8.98
C ARG A 375 20.38 -9.04 8.98
N ASP A 376 21.27 -8.11 8.71
CA ASP A 376 21.10 -6.66 8.82
C ASP A 376 19.98 -6.08 7.97
N ARG A 377 19.51 -6.82 6.98
CA ARG A 377 18.46 -6.40 6.02
C ARG A 377 17.12 -7.07 6.23
N ASP A 378 17.04 -8.00 7.19
CA ASP A 378 15.83 -8.74 7.46
C ASP A 378 14.89 -7.90 8.34
N HIS A 379 13.61 -8.05 8.11
CA HIS A 379 12.57 -7.40 8.90
C HIS A 379 11.77 -8.45 9.68
N THR A 380 11.66 -8.25 10.99
CA THR A 380 10.73 -8.99 11.84
C THR A 380 9.60 -8.06 12.23
N MET A 381 8.35 -8.50 12.04
CA MET A 381 7.20 -7.67 12.35
C MET A 381 6.16 -8.38 13.20
N LEU A 382 5.46 -7.61 14.03
CA LEU A 382 4.24 -7.97 14.73
C LEU A 382 3.22 -6.87 14.48
N HIS A 383 2.06 -7.23 13.91
CA HIS A 383 0.96 -6.31 13.64
C HIS A 383 -0.31 -6.75 14.38
N PHE A 384 -1.08 -5.74 14.82
CA PHE A 384 -2.43 -5.90 15.34
C PHE A 384 -3.36 -5.00 14.55
N ILE A 385 -4.47 -5.56 14.07
CA ILE A 385 -5.51 -4.89 13.30
C ILE A 385 -6.82 -5.03 14.07
N TYR A 386 -7.55 -3.94 14.23
CA TYR A 386 -8.89 -3.89 14.79
C TYR A 386 -9.80 -3.10 13.88
N GLY A 387 -10.97 -3.65 13.55
CA GLY A 387 -12.03 -2.98 12.81
C GLY A 387 -13.36 -3.04 13.55
N ASP A 388 -13.94 -1.86 13.85
CA ASP A 388 -15.31 -1.70 14.36
C ASP A 388 -16.28 -1.81 13.18
N LEU A 389 -17.26 -2.67 13.26
CA LEU A 389 -18.26 -2.85 12.21
C LEU A 389 -19.49 -1.98 12.47
N SER A 390 -20.02 -1.36 11.42
CA SER A 390 -21.21 -0.57 11.54
C SER A 390 -22.40 -1.39 12.01
N GLY A 391 -23.15 -0.90 13.00
CA GLY A 391 -24.37 -1.53 13.44
C GLY A 391 -25.46 -1.58 12.34
N ASP A 392 -25.44 -0.64 11.37
CA ASP A 392 -26.35 -0.66 10.21
C ASP A 392 -25.94 -1.77 9.23
N TYR A 393 -24.65 -1.91 8.96
CA TYR A 393 -24.10 -3.04 8.21
C TYR A 393 -24.43 -4.37 8.88
N ALA A 394 -24.20 -4.49 10.19
CA ALA A 394 -24.48 -5.69 10.97
C ALA A 394 -25.94 -6.10 10.89
N ARG A 395 -26.89 -5.14 11.03
CA ARG A 395 -28.33 -5.42 10.90
C ARG A 395 -28.71 -5.88 9.50
N ALA A 396 -28.18 -5.23 8.47
CA ALA A 396 -28.47 -5.57 7.08
C ALA A 396 -27.92 -6.95 6.67
N ARG A 397 -26.87 -7.43 7.33
CA ARG A 397 -26.17 -8.68 7.03
C ARG A 397 -26.50 -9.83 7.96
N ARG A 398 -27.25 -9.58 9.01
CA ARG A 398 -27.62 -10.59 9.99
C ARG A 398 -28.32 -11.77 9.32
N LYS A 399 -27.80 -12.97 9.51
CA LYS A 399 -28.43 -14.21 9.11
C LYS A 399 -29.58 -14.55 10.07
N PRO A 400 -30.63 -15.25 9.63
CA PRO A 400 -31.66 -15.74 10.54
C PRO A 400 -31.03 -16.57 11.66
N GLY A 401 -31.27 -16.18 12.92
CA GLY A 401 -30.71 -16.84 14.10
C GLY A 401 -29.24 -16.52 14.42
N GLY A 402 -28.53 -15.77 13.58
CA GLY A 402 -27.14 -15.37 13.83
C GLY A 402 -27.02 -14.16 14.75
N HIS A 403 -25.81 -13.92 15.24
CA HIS A 403 -25.48 -12.72 16.02
C HIS A 403 -25.29 -11.48 15.14
N LEU A 404 -25.34 -10.31 15.75
CA LEU A 404 -24.95 -9.08 15.07
C LEU A 404 -23.43 -8.98 15.03
N ALA A 405 -22.89 -8.56 13.89
CA ALA A 405 -21.49 -8.26 13.79
C ALA A 405 -21.12 -7.04 14.67
N ASP A 406 -19.94 -7.08 15.28
CA ASP A 406 -19.41 -6.05 16.17
C ASP A 406 -18.03 -5.58 15.72
N SER A 407 -17.04 -6.45 15.81
CA SER A 407 -15.65 -6.12 15.45
C SER A 407 -14.87 -7.36 15.03
N GLU A 408 -13.88 -7.15 14.17
CA GLU A 408 -12.91 -8.18 13.79
C GLU A 408 -11.50 -7.73 14.18
N LYS A 409 -10.66 -8.67 14.61
CA LYS A 409 -9.28 -8.41 14.98
C LYS A 409 -8.35 -9.40 14.29
N VAL A 410 -7.16 -8.95 13.94
CA VAL A 410 -6.11 -9.82 13.39
C VAL A 410 -4.80 -9.56 14.13
N ILE A 411 -4.12 -10.63 14.50
CA ILE A 411 -2.72 -10.59 14.95
C ILE A 411 -1.90 -11.26 13.87
N GLU A 412 -0.88 -10.59 13.38
CA GLU A 412 0.00 -11.06 12.33
C GLU A 412 1.45 -10.98 12.77
N VAL A 413 2.20 -12.05 12.55
CA VAL A 413 3.65 -12.14 12.79
C VAL A 413 4.31 -12.63 11.51
N ALA A 414 5.31 -11.91 11.04
CA ALA A 414 6.10 -12.34 9.90
C ALA A 414 7.58 -11.98 10.06
N HIS A 415 8.39 -12.70 9.30
CA HIS A 415 9.81 -12.39 9.18
C HIS A 415 10.20 -12.38 7.72
N ARG A 416 10.64 -11.23 7.20
CA ARG A 416 11.12 -11.09 5.83
C ARG A 416 12.62 -11.35 5.76
N PHE A 417 12.99 -12.52 5.22
CA PHE A 417 14.36 -12.83 4.84
C PHE A 417 14.70 -12.12 3.53
N GLN A 418 15.61 -11.14 3.58
CA GLN A 418 16.18 -10.55 2.38
C GLN A 418 17.22 -11.50 1.81
N LEU A 419 16.86 -12.22 0.74
CA LEU A 419 17.74 -13.25 0.15
C LEU A 419 18.83 -12.64 -0.72
N THR A 420 18.45 -11.68 -1.55
CA THR A 420 19.34 -10.90 -2.41
C THR A 420 18.91 -9.44 -2.40
N ARG A 421 19.52 -8.54 -3.18
CA ARG A 421 19.02 -7.16 -3.33
C ARG A 421 17.68 -7.08 -4.07
N TRP A 422 17.33 -8.10 -4.85
CA TRP A 422 16.15 -8.16 -5.70
C TRP A 422 15.14 -9.24 -5.28
N SER A 423 15.37 -10.01 -4.20
CA SER A 423 14.43 -11.06 -3.78
C SER A 423 14.32 -11.19 -2.27
N TYR A 424 13.13 -11.55 -1.82
CA TYR A 424 12.86 -11.89 -0.43
C TYR A 424 11.94 -13.11 -0.33
N PHE A 425 11.98 -13.74 0.85
CA PHE A 425 11.06 -14.77 1.30
C PHE A 425 10.53 -14.38 2.69
N GLN A 426 9.23 -14.47 2.90
CA GLN A 426 8.58 -14.01 4.12
C GLN A 426 7.56 -15.04 4.60
N PRO A 427 7.91 -15.93 5.55
CA PRO A 427 6.93 -16.71 6.31
C PRO A 427 6.01 -15.77 7.10
N ASP A 428 4.75 -16.17 7.20
CA ASP A 428 3.65 -15.39 7.77
C ASP A 428 2.73 -16.27 8.61
N LEU A 429 2.29 -15.75 9.75
CA LEU A 429 1.33 -16.35 10.65
C LEU A 429 0.28 -15.30 11.02
N GLN A 430 -1.00 -15.62 10.78
CA GLN A 430 -2.10 -14.74 11.14
C GLN A 430 -3.09 -15.48 12.04
N TYR A 431 -3.57 -14.79 13.07
CA TYR A 431 -4.67 -15.24 13.91
C TYR A 431 -5.83 -14.27 13.79
N VAL A 432 -6.90 -14.71 13.13
CA VAL A 432 -8.12 -13.93 12.91
C VAL A 432 -9.09 -14.24 14.05
N ILE A 433 -9.44 -13.22 14.80
CA ILE A 433 -10.36 -13.27 15.92
C ILE A 433 -11.70 -12.71 15.47
N ASP A 434 -12.77 -13.44 15.70
CA ASP A 434 -14.14 -13.13 15.28
C ASP A 434 -14.28 -12.84 13.77
N PRO A 435 -13.91 -13.80 12.88
CA PRO A 435 -14.05 -13.60 11.44
C PRO A 435 -15.46 -13.12 11.06
N GLY A 436 -15.54 -12.01 10.30
CA GLY A 436 -16.80 -11.34 9.97
C GLY A 436 -17.46 -10.61 11.15
N GLY A 437 -16.81 -10.60 12.32
CA GLY A 437 -17.23 -9.84 13.52
C GLY A 437 -18.48 -10.38 14.24
N THR A 438 -19.00 -11.56 13.89
CA THR A 438 -20.27 -12.08 14.43
C THR A 438 -20.11 -13.03 15.63
N GLY A 439 -18.92 -13.59 15.82
CA GLY A 439 -18.69 -14.70 16.76
C GLY A 439 -19.31 -16.03 16.30
N ASP A 440 -20.02 -16.09 15.18
CA ASP A 440 -20.62 -17.31 14.62
C ASP A 440 -19.59 -18.17 13.87
N ILE A 441 -18.47 -17.58 13.45
CA ILE A 441 -17.39 -18.26 12.76
C ILE A 441 -16.23 -18.46 13.75
N PRO A 442 -15.71 -19.69 13.92
CA PRO A 442 -14.58 -19.93 14.80
C PRO A 442 -13.33 -19.12 14.39
N ASN A 443 -12.57 -18.64 15.38
CA ASN A 443 -11.30 -17.95 15.15
C ASN A 443 -10.39 -18.79 14.24
N ALA A 444 -9.76 -18.15 13.26
CA ALA A 444 -8.98 -18.83 12.24
C ALA A 444 -7.47 -18.65 12.46
N LEU A 445 -6.72 -19.75 12.30
CA LEU A 445 -5.26 -19.74 12.24
C LEU A 445 -4.82 -19.93 10.79
N VAL A 446 -4.12 -18.95 10.25
CA VAL A 446 -3.59 -18.96 8.88
C VAL A 446 -2.07 -18.98 8.94
N ILE A 447 -1.47 -19.90 8.17
CA ILE A 447 -0.02 -20.00 8.00
C ILE A 447 0.28 -19.89 6.51
N GLY A 448 1.30 -19.12 6.18
CA GLY A 448 1.68 -18.96 4.80
C GLY A 448 3.07 -18.42 4.59
N ALA A 449 3.33 -18.06 3.35
CA ALA A 449 4.55 -17.38 2.96
C ALA A 449 4.32 -16.48 1.74
N GLN A 450 5.04 -15.37 1.74
CA GLN A 450 5.15 -14.45 0.61
C GLN A 450 6.54 -14.51 0.00
N MET A 451 6.65 -14.38 -1.31
CA MET A 451 7.92 -14.28 -2.02
C MET A 451 7.82 -13.17 -3.08
N GLY A 452 8.86 -12.35 -3.16
CA GLY A 452 8.91 -11.26 -4.13
C GLY A 452 10.25 -11.17 -4.88
N PHE A 453 10.15 -10.68 -6.13
CA PHE A 453 11.29 -10.44 -7.01
C PHE A 453 11.16 -9.09 -7.71
N THR A 454 12.28 -8.37 -7.84
CA THR A 454 12.37 -7.12 -8.62
C THR A 454 13.14 -7.40 -9.92
N PHE A 455 12.59 -6.92 -11.02
CA PHE A 455 13.17 -7.07 -12.37
C PHE A 455 14.01 -5.86 -12.74
#